data_106e2ee537ee75442bb1449b20befe99
#
_entry.id   106e2ee537ee75442bb1449b20befe99
#
_cell.length_a   1.000
_cell.length_b   1.000
_cell.length_c   1.000
_cell.angle_alpha   90.00
_cell.angle_beta   90.00
_cell.angle_gamma   90.00
#
_symmetry.space_group_name_H-M   'P 1'
#
loop_
_entity.id
_entity.type
_entity.pdbx_description
1 polymer ?
#
loop_
_entity_poly.entity_id
_entity_poly.type
_entity_poly.pdbx_seq_one_letter_code
_entity_poly.pdbx_strand_id
1 'polypeptide(L)'
;MGWWSAFDPVEVAADFGRIAACAFDSVRIFLTWEDFQPTPSRIDSTMVDRLVSSLDQAGSAGLSVIPTLFTGHMSGVNWIPSWALGEEAGDDRFRVVSGGRVAASRLVNWYSDASIVRAQSSLAGELAGALAGHPALWAWDLGNENSNCAVPPDKSSARDWLMRVTDSIRGADAGALVTLGLHMEDLEQDRNLGPREAAEVCDFLQMHGYPAYATWADGPTDERVLPFLARLTRWLGGGADVLFAEFGAPTSKRGQPDRERPIAATVPALVEEEEAASYVDRSLGALRDCGTTGAMLWCYSDYAETIWGLPPLDLAVHERSFGLWRADASPKPALNVVETFAKRVATTDAGRSIADSAWIDIDAAEFYRAPSAEVQRLYRRYCEATGGWDGSRATVKEPG
;
A
#
# COMPACT_ATOMS: atom_id res chain seq x y z
N MET A 1 6.71 -11.13 -6.95
CA MET A 1 7.10 -12.30 -6.13
C MET A 1 8.34 -12.89 -6.77
N GLY A 2 9.34 -13.26 -5.97
CA GLY A 2 10.60 -13.77 -6.51
C GLY A 2 11.48 -12.77 -7.27
N TRP A 3 11.10 -11.49 -7.31
CA TRP A 3 11.83 -10.46 -8.04
C TRP A 3 13.29 -10.33 -7.54
N TRP A 4 13.46 -10.32 -6.22
CA TRP A 4 14.80 -10.21 -5.63
C TRP A 4 15.68 -11.42 -5.90
N SER A 5 15.13 -12.65 -5.85
CA SER A 5 15.89 -13.87 -6.13
C SER A 5 16.21 -14.04 -7.62
N ALA A 6 15.34 -13.55 -8.52
CA ALA A 6 15.49 -13.57 -9.97
C ALA A 6 15.97 -12.24 -10.55
N PHE A 7 16.62 -11.40 -9.75
CA PHE A 7 17.01 -10.04 -10.11
C PHE A 7 17.89 -10.00 -11.38
N ASP A 8 17.39 -9.29 -12.40
CA ASP A 8 18.14 -8.98 -13.62
C ASP A 8 18.26 -7.45 -13.76
N PRO A 9 19.47 -6.87 -13.64
CA PRO A 9 19.64 -5.42 -13.73
C PRO A 9 19.26 -4.84 -15.09
N VAL A 10 19.32 -5.62 -16.17
CA VAL A 10 18.91 -5.14 -17.50
C VAL A 10 17.39 -5.01 -17.60
N GLU A 11 16.66 -5.98 -17.05
CA GLU A 11 15.21 -5.96 -16.97
C GLU A 11 14.72 -4.80 -16.07
N VAL A 12 15.34 -4.64 -14.89
CA VAL A 12 15.02 -3.55 -13.95
C VAL A 12 15.22 -2.18 -14.60
N ALA A 13 16.33 -1.96 -15.30
CA ALA A 13 16.59 -0.71 -16.02
C ALA A 13 15.54 -0.45 -17.13
N ALA A 14 15.16 -1.49 -17.86
CA ALA A 14 14.14 -1.38 -18.89
C ALA A 14 12.76 -1.05 -18.31
N ASP A 15 12.40 -1.65 -17.17
CA ASP A 15 11.13 -1.40 -16.51
C ASP A 15 11.06 0.02 -15.92
N PHE A 16 12.10 0.50 -15.26
CA PHE A 16 12.15 1.87 -14.77
C PHE A 16 12.15 2.89 -15.92
N GLY A 17 12.87 2.62 -17.00
CA GLY A 17 12.82 3.43 -18.21
C GLY A 17 11.40 3.50 -18.81
N ARG A 18 10.67 2.39 -18.81
CA ARG A 18 9.28 2.32 -19.28
C ARG A 18 8.33 3.11 -18.37
N ILE A 19 8.48 2.99 -17.06
CA ILE A 19 7.70 3.74 -16.05
C ILE A 19 7.94 5.24 -16.23
N ALA A 20 9.19 5.68 -16.29
CA ALA A 20 9.54 7.08 -16.46
C ALA A 20 9.06 7.67 -17.80
N ALA A 21 9.09 6.89 -18.88
CA ALA A 21 8.58 7.30 -20.20
C ALA A 21 7.07 7.60 -20.19
N CYS A 22 6.32 7.02 -19.23
CA CYS A 22 4.90 7.28 -19.03
C CYS A 22 4.62 8.40 -18.01
N ALA A 23 5.64 9.24 -17.73
CA ALA A 23 5.58 10.41 -16.87
C ALA A 23 5.30 10.13 -15.37
N PHE A 24 5.62 8.93 -14.89
CA PHE A 24 5.77 8.68 -13.46
C PHE A 24 7.07 9.31 -12.96
N ASP A 25 7.07 9.76 -11.72
CA ASP A 25 8.22 10.39 -11.05
C ASP A 25 8.75 9.55 -9.88
N SER A 26 8.00 8.54 -9.45
CA SER A 26 8.34 7.75 -8.28
C SER A 26 7.82 6.32 -8.37
N VAL A 27 8.50 5.41 -7.67
CA VAL A 27 8.11 4.01 -7.50
C VAL A 27 8.22 3.60 -6.03
N ARG A 28 7.33 2.73 -5.60
CA ARG A 28 7.38 2.04 -4.31
C ARG A 28 7.74 0.58 -4.56
N ILE A 29 8.79 0.08 -3.90
CA ILE A 29 9.29 -1.28 -4.08
C ILE A 29 9.29 -2.03 -2.76
N PHE A 30 8.95 -3.32 -2.79
CA PHE A 30 8.80 -4.15 -1.59
C PHE A 30 10.06 -4.98 -1.35
N LEU A 31 10.61 -4.87 -0.15
CA LEU A 31 11.77 -5.65 0.27
C LEU A 31 11.28 -6.92 0.98
N THR A 32 11.26 -8.05 0.28
CA THR A 32 10.83 -9.33 0.86
C THR A 32 11.72 -9.68 2.05
N TRP A 33 11.16 -9.67 3.26
CA TRP A 33 11.94 -9.76 4.50
C TRP A 33 12.85 -10.99 4.55
N GLU A 34 12.36 -12.15 4.11
CA GLU A 34 13.16 -13.39 4.09
C GLU A 34 14.35 -13.35 3.12
N ASP A 35 14.24 -12.62 1.99
CA ASP A 35 15.32 -12.45 1.03
C ASP A 35 16.44 -11.59 1.62
N PHE A 36 16.10 -10.47 2.25
CA PHE A 36 17.05 -9.53 2.82
C PHE A 36 17.62 -10.00 4.16
N GLN A 37 16.85 -10.74 4.96
CA GLN A 37 17.25 -11.20 6.30
C GLN A 37 16.88 -12.67 6.49
N PRO A 38 17.64 -13.61 5.91
CA PRO A 38 17.36 -15.04 5.96
C PRO A 38 17.47 -15.66 7.36
N THR A 39 18.14 -14.99 8.30
CA THR A 39 18.15 -15.34 9.73
C THR A 39 18.10 -14.05 10.57
N PRO A 40 17.73 -14.11 11.86
CA PRO A 40 17.62 -12.90 12.69
C PRO A 40 18.91 -12.06 12.78
N SER A 41 20.06 -12.70 12.58
CA SER A 41 21.39 -12.07 12.73
C SER A 41 22.16 -11.94 11.42
N ARG A 42 21.59 -12.35 10.28
CA ARG A 42 22.28 -12.29 8.98
C ARG A 42 21.46 -11.48 7.98
N ILE A 43 22.04 -10.41 7.50
CA ILE A 43 21.56 -9.63 6.36
C ILE A 43 22.30 -10.13 5.11
N ASP A 44 21.58 -10.30 4.02
CA ASP A 44 22.15 -10.79 2.77
C ASP A 44 22.74 -9.63 1.96
N SER A 45 24.08 -9.57 1.89
CA SER A 45 24.78 -8.48 1.19
C SER A 45 24.45 -8.42 -0.32
N THR A 46 24.14 -9.59 -0.93
CA THR A 46 23.75 -9.60 -2.35
C THR A 46 22.42 -8.89 -2.56
N MET A 47 21.47 -9.02 -1.62
CA MET A 47 20.20 -8.28 -1.68
C MET A 47 20.39 -6.79 -1.43
N VAL A 48 21.31 -6.42 -0.53
CA VAL A 48 21.69 -5.01 -0.32
C VAL A 48 22.28 -4.43 -1.61
N ASP A 49 23.22 -5.12 -2.26
CA ASP A 49 23.82 -4.69 -3.54
C ASP A 49 22.75 -4.55 -4.65
N ARG A 50 21.78 -5.47 -4.70
CA ARG A 50 20.65 -5.40 -5.64
C ARG A 50 19.75 -4.20 -5.38
N LEU A 51 19.51 -3.87 -4.10
CA LEU A 51 18.76 -2.69 -3.71
C LEU A 51 19.48 -1.40 -4.15
N VAL A 52 20.78 -1.27 -3.86
CA VAL A 52 21.60 -0.13 -4.32
C VAL A 52 21.53 -0.02 -5.85
N SER A 53 21.75 -1.12 -6.57
CA SER A 53 21.64 -1.13 -8.04
C SER A 53 20.25 -0.72 -8.54
N SER A 54 19.19 -1.11 -7.84
CA SER A 54 17.82 -0.69 -8.21
C SER A 54 17.63 0.82 -8.06
N LEU A 55 18.13 1.42 -6.99
CA LEU A 55 18.04 2.87 -6.80
C LEU A 55 18.90 3.64 -7.80
N ASP A 56 20.11 3.14 -8.12
CA ASP A 56 20.97 3.71 -9.18
C ASP A 56 20.23 3.77 -10.52
N GLN A 57 19.55 2.67 -10.87
CA GLN A 57 18.81 2.57 -12.12
C GLN A 57 17.56 3.45 -12.12
N ALA A 58 16.81 3.49 -11.01
CA ALA A 58 15.67 4.39 -10.85
C ALA A 58 16.11 5.86 -10.98
N GLY A 59 17.19 6.26 -10.28
CA GLY A 59 17.77 7.59 -10.38
C GLY A 59 18.22 7.93 -11.79
N SER A 60 18.83 6.99 -12.51
CA SER A 60 19.24 7.16 -13.92
C SER A 60 18.03 7.35 -14.84
N ALA A 61 16.88 6.79 -14.50
CA ALA A 61 15.61 6.99 -15.19
C ALA A 61 14.85 8.26 -14.72
N GLY A 62 15.35 8.98 -13.71
CA GLY A 62 14.70 10.16 -13.15
C GLY A 62 13.57 9.84 -12.14
N LEU A 63 13.55 8.63 -11.60
CA LEU A 63 12.57 8.19 -10.61
C LEU A 63 13.12 8.29 -9.19
N SER A 64 12.25 8.69 -8.26
CA SER A 64 12.47 8.53 -6.83
C SER A 64 11.90 7.20 -6.32
N VAL A 65 12.49 6.64 -5.26
CA VAL A 65 12.12 5.32 -4.74
C VAL A 65 11.70 5.40 -3.29
N ILE A 66 10.63 4.70 -2.94
CA ILE A 66 10.24 4.40 -1.57
C ILE A 66 10.40 2.88 -1.35
N PRO A 67 11.50 2.42 -0.73
CA PRO A 67 11.62 1.02 -0.34
C PRO A 67 10.73 0.71 0.88
N THR A 68 9.89 -0.32 0.77
CA THR A 68 9.04 -0.81 1.85
C THR A 68 9.75 -1.93 2.59
N LEU A 69 10.09 -1.69 3.85
CA LEU A 69 10.77 -2.65 4.73
C LEU A 69 9.84 -3.80 5.11
N PHE A 70 10.41 -4.99 5.28
CA PHE A 70 9.75 -6.21 5.78
C PHE A 70 8.61 -6.74 4.91
N THR A 71 8.22 -6.10 3.84
CA THR A 71 7.02 -6.34 3.04
C THR A 71 5.76 -6.39 3.91
N GLY A 72 5.61 -7.42 4.75
CA GLY A 72 4.45 -7.60 5.61
C GLY A 72 3.30 -8.23 4.82
N HIS A 73 2.13 -7.56 4.80
CA HIS A 73 0.98 -8.00 4.02
C HIS A 73 1.10 -7.51 2.58
N MET A 74 0.93 -8.38 1.61
CA MET A 74 0.89 -8.00 0.19
C MET A 74 0.13 -9.06 -0.61
N SER A 75 -0.78 -8.60 -1.49
CA SER A 75 -1.58 -9.49 -2.36
C SER A 75 -2.35 -10.57 -1.60
N GLY A 76 -2.95 -10.22 -0.45
CA GLY A 76 -3.82 -11.11 0.32
C GLY A 76 -3.11 -12.21 1.14
N VAL A 77 -1.80 -12.11 1.33
CA VAL A 77 -1.03 -13.00 2.23
C VAL A 77 0.02 -12.21 3.03
N ASN A 78 0.49 -12.81 4.12
CA ASN A 78 1.56 -12.27 4.95
C ASN A 78 2.90 -12.94 4.58
N TRP A 79 3.89 -12.14 4.16
CA TRP A 79 5.23 -12.60 3.75
C TRP A 79 6.18 -12.54 4.94
N ILE A 80 6.42 -13.67 5.58
CA ILE A 80 7.11 -13.74 6.86
C ILE A 80 8.26 -14.76 6.78
N PRO A 81 9.48 -14.41 7.19
CA PRO A 81 10.58 -15.36 7.23
C PRO A 81 10.31 -16.45 8.27
N SER A 82 10.79 -17.67 8.02
CA SER A 82 10.51 -18.84 8.87
C SER A 82 10.94 -18.67 10.33
N TRP A 83 12.00 -17.92 10.57
CA TRP A 83 12.52 -17.65 11.92
C TRP A 83 11.66 -16.66 12.74
N ALA A 84 10.72 -15.93 12.09
CA ALA A 84 9.77 -15.04 12.74
C ALA A 84 8.40 -15.71 12.96
N LEU A 85 8.28 -17.01 12.66
CA LEU A 85 7.09 -17.81 12.94
C LEU A 85 7.20 -18.46 14.32
N GLY A 86 6.08 -18.48 15.03
CA GLY A 86 5.96 -19.21 16.31
C GLY A 86 5.75 -20.71 16.12
N GLU A 87 5.80 -21.44 17.23
CA GLU A 87 5.58 -22.90 17.23
C GLU A 87 4.10 -23.29 17.14
N GLU A 88 3.19 -22.37 17.47
CA GLU A 88 1.75 -22.62 17.48
C GLU A 88 1.16 -22.55 16.07
N ALA A 89 0.39 -23.59 15.72
CA ALA A 89 -0.51 -23.50 14.59
C ALA A 89 -1.65 -22.52 14.89
N GLY A 90 -2.05 -21.71 13.95
CA GLY A 90 -3.10 -20.74 14.16
C GLY A 90 -3.87 -20.41 12.91
N ASP A 91 -5.15 -20.07 13.10
CA ASP A 91 -5.97 -19.44 12.08
C ASP A 91 -5.65 -17.93 12.07
N ASP A 92 -4.60 -17.54 11.34
CA ASP A 92 -4.39 -16.16 11.00
C ASP A 92 -5.44 -15.74 9.96
N ARG A 93 -5.88 -14.50 10.03
CA ARG A 93 -6.86 -13.94 9.08
C ARG A 93 -6.40 -14.13 7.61
N PHE A 94 -5.11 -14.05 7.39
CA PHE A 94 -4.49 -14.23 6.08
C PHE A 94 -3.47 -15.37 6.12
N ARG A 95 -3.36 -16.10 5.02
CA ARG A 95 -2.33 -17.11 4.87
C ARG A 95 -0.94 -16.49 5.06
N VAL A 96 -0.07 -17.20 5.75
CA VAL A 96 1.35 -16.84 5.86
C VAL A 96 2.13 -17.57 4.79
N VAL A 97 2.97 -16.86 4.05
CA VAL A 97 3.90 -17.41 3.07
C VAL A 97 5.32 -17.25 3.59
N SER A 98 6.05 -18.36 3.64
CA SER A 98 7.44 -18.42 4.08
C SER A 98 8.19 -19.43 3.21
N GLY A 99 9.37 -19.06 2.71
CA GLY A 99 10.13 -19.92 1.79
C GLY A 99 9.35 -20.30 0.53
N GLY A 100 8.49 -19.41 0.02
CA GLY A 100 7.65 -19.65 -1.15
C GLY A 100 6.50 -20.63 -0.93
N ARG A 101 6.15 -20.98 0.31
CA ARG A 101 5.10 -21.94 0.67
C ARG A 101 4.19 -21.39 1.75
N VAL A 102 2.94 -21.87 1.77
CA VAL A 102 2.02 -21.57 2.87
C VAL A 102 2.50 -22.28 4.14
N ALA A 103 2.75 -21.48 5.19
CA ALA A 103 3.12 -21.98 6.51
C ALA A 103 1.87 -22.21 7.37
N ALA A 104 1.92 -23.22 8.24
CA ALA A 104 0.87 -23.52 9.20
C ALA A 104 1.05 -22.80 10.55
N SER A 105 2.19 -22.13 10.74
CA SER A 105 2.56 -21.47 11.99
C SER A 105 2.14 -20.00 11.97
N ARG A 106 1.81 -19.47 13.16
CA ARG A 106 1.50 -18.05 13.36
C ARG A 106 2.76 -17.18 13.33
N LEU A 107 2.59 -15.94 12.91
CA LEU A 107 3.58 -14.89 13.09
C LEU A 107 3.76 -14.61 14.60
N VAL A 108 5.02 -14.53 15.05
CA VAL A 108 5.34 -13.93 16.36
C VAL A 108 5.06 -12.44 16.31
N ASN A 109 4.32 -11.92 17.30
CA ASN A 109 3.98 -10.50 17.33
C ASN A 109 5.25 -9.65 17.49
N TRP A 110 5.69 -9.03 16.41
CA TRP A 110 6.92 -8.22 16.39
C TRP A 110 6.87 -6.97 17.24
N TYR A 111 5.69 -6.48 17.63
CA TYR A 111 5.59 -5.31 18.51
C TYR A 111 5.95 -5.63 19.97
N SER A 112 5.86 -6.89 20.36
CA SER A 112 6.13 -7.35 21.74
C SER A 112 7.36 -8.25 21.87
N ASP A 113 7.82 -8.85 20.78
CA ASP A 113 9.01 -9.72 20.81
C ASP A 113 10.30 -8.91 20.58
N ALA A 114 11.09 -8.77 21.64
CA ALA A 114 12.32 -8.00 21.61
C ALA A 114 13.40 -8.56 20.65
N SER A 115 13.36 -9.85 20.32
CA SER A 115 14.32 -10.47 19.37
C SER A 115 13.96 -10.10 17.94
N ILE A 116 12.68 -10.11 17.62
CA ILE A 116 12.17 -9.69 16.31
C ILE A 116 12.44 -8.18 16.09
N VAL A 117 12.09 -7.34 17.07
CA VAL A 117 12.36 -5.89 16.97
C VAL A 117 13.84 -5.61 16.75
N ARG A 118 14.75 -6.30 17.45
CA ARG A 118 16.20 -6.14 17.23
C ARG A 118 16.62 -6.56 15.82
N ALA A 119 16.09 -7.66 15.31
CA ALA A 119 16.37 -8.12 13.95
C ALA A 119 15.89 -7.10 12.90
N GLN A 120 14.67 -6.59 13.04
CA GLN A 120 14.11 -5.55 12.18
C GLN A 120 14.93 -4.25 12.24
N SER A 121 15.30 -3.79 13.44
CA SER A 121 16.14 -2.61 13.63
C SER A 121 17.52 -2.77 13.00
N SER A 122 18.12 -3.96 13.11
CA SER A 122 19.41 -4.25 12.46
C SER A 122 19.32 -4.18 10.94
N LEU A 123 18.27 -4.78 10.34
CA LEU A 123 18.05 -4.72 8.90
C LEU A 123 17.82 -3.27 8.44
N ALA A 124 16.95 -2.54 9.12
CA ALA A 124 16.63 -1.16 8.78
C ALA A 124 17.86 -0.25 8.82
N GLY A 125 18.69 -0.38 9.86
CA GLY A 125 19.93 0.39 9.98
C GLY A 125 20.98 0.04 8.92
N GLU A 126 21.15 -1.24 8.57
CA GLU A 126 22.06 -1.68 7.52
C GLU A 126 21.66 -1.15 6.15
N LEU A 127 20.38 -1.28 5.80
CA LEU A 127 19.86 -0.78 4.52
C LEU A 127 19.94 0.75 4.43
N ALA A 128 19.62 1.46 5.53
CA ALA A 128 19.74 2.91 5.58
C ALA A 128 21.20 3.36 5.44
N GLY A 129 22.14 2.63 6.05
CA GLY A 129 23.57 2.90 5.89
C GLY A 129 24.07 2.69 4.45
N ALA A 130 23.59 1.64 3.78
CA ALA A 130 23.95 1.36 2.39
C ALA A 130 23.42 2.42 1.41
N LEU A 131 22.30 3.07 1.73
CA LEU A 131 21.65 4.08 0.89
C LEU A 131 21.76 5.51 1.44
N ALA A 132 22.59 5.74 2.46
CA ALA A 132 22.71 7.06 3.09
C ALA A 132 23.04 8.14 2.07
N GLY A 133 22.19 9.16 1.97
CA GLY A 133 22.32 10.26 1.01
C GLY A 133 22.12 9.89 -0.45
N HIS A 134 21.57 8.71 -0.78
CA HIS A 134 21.33 8.31 -2.15
C HIS A 134 20.26 9.19 -2.82
N PRO A 135 20.56 9.84 -3.98
CA PRO A 135 19.70 10.88 -4.55
C PRO A 135 18.33 10.38 -5.03
N ALA A 136 18.18 9.09 -5.32
CA ALA A 136 16.91 8.49 -5.70
C ALA A 136 16.09 7.99 -4.50
N LEU A 137 16.66 7.95 -3.29
CA LEU A 137 15.89 7.56 -2.10
C LEU A 137 14.98 8.72 -1.69
N TRP A 138 13.67 8.51 -1.74
CA TRP A 138 12.72 9.52 -1.27
C TRP A 138 12.42 9.36 0.23
N ALA A 139 11.99 8.18 0.63
CA ALA A 139 11.67 7.88 2.02
C ALA A 139 11.74 6.37 2.27
N TRP A 140 11.89 5.97 3.53
CA TRP A 140 11.72 4.59 3.98
C TRP A 140 10.28 4.35 4.40
N ASP A 141 9.64 3.34 3.83
CA ASP A 141 8.36 2.86 4.30
C ASP A 141 8.58 1.71 5.30
N LEU A 142 8.12 1.93 6.55
CA LEU A 142 8.37 1.04 7.68
C LEU A 142 7.60 -0.29 7.61
N GLY A 143 6.78 -0.48 6.59
CA GLY A 143 6.07 -1.72 6.32
C GLY A 143 4.75 -1.51 5.60
N ASN A 144 4.26 -2.59 5.01
CA ASN A 144 3.03 -2.59 4.23
C ASN A 144 1.87 -3.20 5.03
N GLU A 145 0.84 -2.40 5.32
CA GLU A 145 -0.40 -2.87 5.94
C GLU A 145 -0.17 -3.76 7.16
N ASN A 146 0.75 -3.33 8.02
CA ASN A 146 1.29 -4.12 9.12
C ASN A 146 0.24 -4.72 10.06
N SER A 147 -0.90 -4.05 10.24
CA SER A 147 -2.00 -4.50 11.09
C SER A 147 -2.72 -5.75 10.52
N ASN A 148 -2.52 -6.06 9.23
CA ASN A 148 -2.96 -7.33 8.63
C ASN A 148 -2.04 -8.51 8.99
N CYS A 149 -0.81 -8.23 9.45
CA CYS A 149 0.11 -9.25 9.93
C CYS A 149 0.01 -9.44 11.43
N ALA A 150 0.17 -8.35 12.18
CA ALA A 150 0.13 -8.36 13.64
C ALA A 150 -0.48 -7.05 14.15
N VAL A 151 -1.34 -7.16 15.14
CA VAL A 151 -1.89 -6.01 15.85
C VAL A 151 -1.03 -5.76 17.09
N PRO A 152 -0.51 -4.53 17.32
CA PRO A 152 0.21 -4.20 18.55
C PRO A 152 -0.66 -4.48 19.80
N PRO A 153 -0.08 -4.95 20.91
CA PRO A 153 -0.83 -5.18 22.13
C PRO A 153 -1.54 -3.92 22.66
N ASP A 154 -0.89 -2.78 22.46
CA ASP A 154 -1.37 -1.45 22.80
C ASP A 154 -0.68 -0.36 21.96
N LYS A 155 -1.18 0.87 22.06
CA LYS A 155 -0.64 2.02 21.30
C LYS A 155 0.79 2.40 21.69
N SER A 156 1.21 2.12 22.92
CA SER A 156 2.59 2.34 23.37
C SER A 156 3.55 1.40 22.63
N SER A 157 3.21 0.12 22.56
CA SER A 157 4.00 -0.89 21.82
C SER A 157 4.13 -0.55 20.34
N ALA A 158 3.07 -0.01 19.73
CA ALA A 158 3.12 0.48 18.35
C ALA A 158 4.12 1.63 18.18
N ARG A 159 4.05 2.65 19.05
CA ARG A 159 4.95 3.81 19.04
C ARG A 159 6.40 3.41 19.32
N ASP A 160 6.62 2.53 20.29
CA ASP A 160 7.95 2.05 20.63
C ASP A 160 8.60 1.33 19.45
N TRP A 161 7.83 0.53 18.72
CA TRP A 161 8.30 -0.12 17.51
C TRP A 161 8.63 0.89 16.40
N LEU A 162 7.73 1.81 16.11
CA LEU A 162 7.94 2.87 15.11
C LEU A 162 9.21 3.67 15.43
N MET A 163 9.37 4.11 16.69
CA MET A 163 10.55 4.88 17.11
C MET A 163 11.84 4.05 16.96
N ARG A 164 11.86 2.79 17.42
CA ARG A 164 13.06 1.95 17.35
C ARG A 164 13.53 1.70 15.93
N VAL A 165 12.62 1.39 15.01
CA VAL A 165 12.98 1.19 13.60
C VAL A 165 13.44 2.50 12.97
N THR A 166 12.74 3.60 13.23
CA THR A 166 13.10 4.94 12.75
C THR A 166 14.45 5.41 13.29
N ASP A 167 14.72 5.21 14.58
CA ASP A 167 16.00 5.57 15.19
C ASP A 167 17.17 4.78 14.57
N SER A 168 16.94 3.52 14.19
CA SER A 168 17.95 2.71 13.49
C SER A 168 18.24 3.25 12.10
N ILE A 169 17.21 3.69 11.37
CA ILE A 169 17.35 4.34 10.06
C ILE A 169 18.10 5.67 10.21
N ARG A 170 17.61 6.56 11.09
CA ARG A 170 18.17 7.90 11.28
C ARG A 170 19.56 7.89 11.95
N GLY A 171 19.88 6.82 12.67
CA GLY A 171 21.24 6.59 13.18
C GLY A 171 22.26 6.33 12.08
N ALA A 172 21.85 5.78 10.95
CA ALA A 172 22.67 5.52 9.77
C ALA A 172 22.58 6.65 8.74
N ASP A 173 21.41 7.26 8.57
CA ASP A 173 21.16 8.42 7.70
C ASP A 173 20.25 9.41 8.42
N ALA A 174 20.86 10.44 9.03
CA ALA A 174 20.16 11.43 9.84
C ALA A 174 19.11 12.25 9.05
N GLY A 175 19.22 12.32 7.73
CA GLY A 175 18.30 13.03 6.84
C GLY A 175 17.17 12.18 6.28
N ALA A 176 17.12 10.88 6.60
CA ALA A 176 16.16 9.96 6.04
C ALA A 176 14.72 10.31 6.46
N LEU A 177 13.85 10.43 5.47
CA LEU A 177 12.41 10.53 5.68
C LEU A 177 11.83 9.13 5.90
N VAL A 178 10.85 9.03 6.78
CA VAL A 178 10.15 7.77 7.09
C VAL A 178 8.64 7.92 6.98
N THR A 179 7.98 6.84 6.61
CA THR A 179 6.52 6.74 6.48
C THR A 179 6.07 5.32 6.80
N LEU A 180 4.76 5.06 6.84
CA LEU A 180 4.20 3.74 7.09
C LEU A 180 2.97 3.52 6.21
N GLY A 181 2.92 2.38 5.51
CA GLY A 181 1.80 1.97 4.68
C GLY A 181 0.57 1.58 5.51
N LEU A 182 -0.33 2.54 5.76
CA LEU A 182 -1.62 2.33 6.40
C LEU A 182 -2.68 1.96 5.34
N HIS A 183 -3.71 1.23 5.76
CA HIS A 183 -4.80 0.83 4.88
C HIS A 183 -6.19 1.12 5.50
N MET A 184 -7.24 0.91 4.71
CA MET A 184 -8.62 1.26 5.08
C MET A 184 -9.05 0.72 6.45
N GLU A 185 -8.67 -0.52 6.77
CA GLU A 185 -9.08 -1.13 8.04
C GLU A 185 -8.41 -0.53 9.28
N ASP A 186 -7.29 0.19 9.13
CA ASP A 186 -6.70 0.98 10.20
C ASP A 186 -7.57 2.21 10.56
N LEU A 187 -8.50 2.57 9.68
CA LEU A 187 -9.53 3.57 9.94
C LEU A 187 -10.85 2.94 10.41
N GLU A 188 -11.17 1.74 9.95
CA GLU A 188 -12.42 1.04 10.27
C GLU A 188 -12.38 0.31 11.62
N GLN A 189 -11.18 0.10 12.16
CA GLN A 189 -10.95 -0.61 13.42
C GLN A 189 -9.86 0.10 14.24
N ASP A 190 -9.99 0.14 15.57
CA ASP A 190 -8.87 0.55 16.42
C ASP A 190 -7.92 -0.64 16.59
N ARG A 191 -6.88 -0.67 15.77
CA ARG A 191 -5.85 -1.72 15.79
C ARG A 191 -4.59 -1.28 16.54
N ASN A 192 -4.69 -0.32 17.46
CA ASN A 192 -3.59 0.25 18.23
C ASN A 192 -2.45 0.88 17.37
N LEU A 193 -2.58 0.87 16.05
CA LEU A 193 -1.68 1.50 15.09
C LEU A 193 -2.53 2.11 13.98
N GLY A 194 -2.53 3.42 13.90
CA GLY A 194 -3.31 4.17 12.92
C GLY A 194 -2.65 5.50 12.60
N PRO A 195 -3.37 6.41 11.93
CA PRO A 195 -2.81 7.70 11.51
C PRO A 195 -2.21 8.52 12.63
N ARG A 196 -2.79 8.47 13.84
CA ARG A 196 -2.30 9.22 15.00
C ARG A 196 -0.93 8.72 15.47
N GLU A 197 -0.80 7.41 15.68
CA GLU A 197 0.44 6.79 16.13
C GLU A 197 1.54 6.94 15.09
N ALA A 198 1.21 6.80 13.80
CA ALA A 198 2.15 6.99 12.69
C ALA A 198 2.60 8.46 12.59
N ALA A 199 1.70 9.44 12.72
CA ALA A 199 2.02 10.86 12.61
C ALA A 199 2.95 11.38 13.75
N GLU A 200 3.05 10.68 14.87
CA GLU A 200 3.96 11.03 15.96
C GLU A 200 5.44 10.74 15.61
N VAL A 201 5.69 9.90 14.59
CA VAL A 201 7.05 9.41 14.25
C VAL A 201 7.40 9.63 12.78
N CYS A 202 6.44 9.42 11.88
CA CYS A 202 6.64 9.52 10.44
C CYS A 202 6.62 10.99 9.96
N ASP A 203 7.38 11.26 8.89
CA ASP A 203 7.46 12.60 8.30
C ASP A 203 6.22 12.94 7.49
N PHE A 204 5.57 11.93 6.93
CA PHE A 204 4.27 12.01 6.26
C PHE A 204 3.54 10.66 6.39
N LEU A 205 2.23 10.67 6.18
CA LEU A 205 1.41 9.46 6.23
C LEU A 205 1.24 8.85 4.85
N GLN A 206 1.07 7.54 4.80
CA GLN A 206 0.55 6.84 3.63
C GLN A 206 -0.86 6.32 3.92
N MET A 207 -1.67 6.22 2.85
CA MET A 207 -2.98 5.55 2.89
C MET A 207 -3.15 4.70 1.64
N HIS A 208 -3.65 3.49 1.85
CA HIS A 208 -4.08 2.59 0.79
C HIS A 208 -5.60 2.48 0.79
N GLY A 209 -6.22 2.48 -0.38
CA GLY A 209 -7.66 2.42 -0.47
C GLY A 209 -8.17 1.78 -1.76
N TYR A 210 -9.06 0.82 -1.58
CA TYR A 210 -9.68 0.08 -2.68
C TYR A 210 -11.20 0.02 -2.47
N PRO A 211 -11.99 0.78 -3.24
CA PRO A 211 -13.46 0.76 -3.12
C PRO A 211 -14.03 -0.64 -3.23
N ALA A 212 -13.37 -1.51 -3.98
CA ALA A 212 -13.80 -2.90 -4.16
C ALA A 212 -13.89 -3.73 -2.86
N TYR A 213 -13.19 -3.31 -1.79
CA TYR A 213 -13.27 -3.92 -0.46
C TYR A 213 -14.17 -3.16 0.51
N ALA A 214 -14.60 -1.95 0.16
CA ALA A 214 -15.42 -1.09 1.02
C ALA A 214 -16.90 -1.44 0.83
N THR A 215 -17.51 -2.12 1.79
CA THR A 215 -18.95 -2.49 1.73
C THR A 215 -19.88 -1.28 1.79
N TRP A 216 -19.37 -0.12 2.17
CA TRP A 216 -20.09 1.15 2.29
C TRP A 216 -19.89 2.07 1.06
N ALA A 217 -19.06 1.67 0.10
CA ALA A 217 -18.88 2.37 -1.16
C ALA A 217 -20.00 2.05 -2.17
N ASP A 218 -20.20 2.93 -3.14
CA ASP A 218 -21.21 2.77 -4.21
C ASP A 218 -20.75 1.83 -5.35
N GLY A 219 -19.74 0.99 -5.09
CA GLY A 219 -19.25 0.00 -6.03
C GLY A 219 -17.72 -0.06 -6.09
N PRO A 220 -17.17 -0.98 -6.90
CA PRO A 220 -15.73 -1.27 -6.91
C PRO A 220 -14.86 -0.15 -7.50
N THR A 221 -15.48 0.83 -8.17
CA THR A 221 -14.82 1.96 -8.84
C THR A 221 -15.33 3.33 -8.33
N ASP A 222 -15.79 3.38 -7.08
CA ASP A 222 -16.24 4.63 -6.44
C ASP A 222 -15.04 5.52 -6.10
N GLU A 223 -14.74 6.46 -6.96
CA GLU A 223 -13.60 7.39 -6.85
C GLU A 223 -13.67 8.31 -5.63
N ARG A 224 -14.84 8.50 -5.01
CA ARG A 224 -15.02 9.36 -3.82
C ARG A 224 -14.41 8.75 -2.56
N VAL A 225 -14.22 7.43 -2.54
CA VAL A 225 -13.61 6.70 -1.43
C VAL A 225 -12.19 7.22 -1.17
N LEU A 226 -11.39 7.40 -2.21
CA LEU A 226 -9.98 7.75 -2.05
C LEU A 226 -9.75 9.12 -1.40
N PRO A 227 -10.35 10.23 -1.89
CA PRO A 227 -10.20 11.53 -1.25
C PRO A 227 -10.87 11.59 0.13
N PHE A 228 -11.92 10.80 0.38
CA PHE A 228 -12.48 10.63 1.71
C PHE A 228 -11.46 10.01 2.67
N LEU A 229 -10.86 8.88 2.31
CA LEU A 229 -9.84 8.21 3.12
C LEU A 229 -8.62 9.12 3.35
N ALA A 230 -8.14 9.81 2.32
CA ALA A 230 -7.01 10.73 2.45
C ALA A 230 -7.29 11.85 3.46
N ARG A 231 -8.48 12.46 3.39
CA ARG A 231 -8.88 13.52 4.32
C ARG A 231 -9.10 13.02 5.74
N LEU A 232 -9.72 11.84 5.88
CA LEU A 232 -9.93 11.21 7.18
C LEU A 232 -8.59 10.86 7.84
N THR A 233 -7.65 10.29 7.07
CA THR A 233 -6.28 9.99 7.51
C THR A 233 -5.56 11.26 7.96
N ARG A 234 -5.62 12.33 7.17
CA ARG A 234 -5.03 13.63 7.53
C ARG A 234 -5.62 14.18 8.83
N TRP A 235 -6.94 14.12 8.98
CA TRP A 235 -7.60 14.60 10.18
C TRP A 235 -7.22 13.78 11.43
N LEU A 236 -7.25 12.45 11.35
CA LEU A 236 -6.84 11.56 12.45
C LEU A 236 -5.35 11.70 12.77
N GLY A 237 -4.51 11.98 11.78
CA GLY A 237 -3.09 12.26 11.91
C GLY A 237 -2.74 13.70 12.28
N GLY A 238 -3.70 14.49 12.81
CA GLY A 238 -3.44 15.85 13.29
C GLY A 238 -3.06 16.88 12.21
N GLY A 239 -3.39 16.61 10.95
CA GLY A 239 -3.10 17.49 9.82
C GLY A 239 -1.83 17.15 9.04
N ALA A 240 -1.18 16.03 9.35
CA ALA A 240 0.00 15.55 8.61
C ALA A 240 -0.30 15.37 7.11
N ASP A 241 0.72 15.58 6.28
CA ASP A 241 0.60 15.36 4.83
C ASP A 241 0.37 13.89 4.53
N VAL A 242 -0.40 13.60 3.48
CA VAL A 242 -0.78 12.23 3.10
C VAL A 242 -0.36 11.97 1.66
N LEU A 243 0.42 10.91 1.46
CA LEU A 243 0.64 10.25 0.18
C LEU A 243 -0.41 9.14 0.02
N PHE A 244 -1.18 9.14 -1.06
CA PHE A 244 -2.08 8.02 -1.35
C PHE A 244 -1.28 6.92 -2.06
N ALA A 245 -0.71 5.99 -1.30
CA ALA A 245 0.37 5.12 -1.75
C ALA A 245 -0.07 3.84 -2.46
N GLU A 246 -1.37 3.51 -2.40
CA GLU A 246 -1.93 2.43 -3.21
C GLU A 246 -3.40 2.65 -3.53
N PHE A 247 -3.73 2.53 -4.81
CA PHE A 247 -5.09 2.34 -5.30
C PHE A 247 -5.05 1.71 -6.69
N GLY A 248 -6.15 1.11 -7.11
CA GLY A 248 -6.27 0.46 -8.41
C GLY A 248 -7.57 -0.35 -8.50
N ALA A 249 -7.76 -1.02 -9.62
CA ALA A 249 -8.85 -1.96 -9.81
C ALA A 249 -8.36 -3.18 -10.60
N PRO A 250 -8.73 -4.40 -10.19
CA PRO A 250 -8.40 -5.60 -10.92
C PRO A 250 -9.24 -5.67 -12.20
N THR A 251 -8.62 -6.04 -13.32
CA THR A 251 -9.26 -5.91 -14.61
C THR A 251 -9.49 -7.23 -15.32
N SER A 252 -10.55 -7.29 -16.13
CA SER A 252 -10.76 -8.31 -17.15
C SER A 252 -10.63 -7.73 -18.55
N LYS A 253 -10.21 -8.53 -19.52
CA LYS A 253 -10.19 -8.13 -20.93
C LYS A 253 -11.61 -7.89 -21.43
N ARG A 254 -11.81 -6.84 -22.21
CA ARG A 254 -13.11 -6.49 -22.81
C ARG A 254 -13.74 -7.67 -23.53
N GLY A 255 -15.03 -7.92 -23.24
CA GLY A 255 -15.79 -8.99 -23.86
C GLY A 255 -15.43 -10.41 -23.39
N GLN A 256 -14.52 -10.56 -22.45
CA GLN A 256 -14.35 -11.81 -21.71
C GLN A 256 -15.21 -11.75 -20.45
N PRO A 257 -16.31 -12.51 -20.36
CA PRO A 257 -17.04 -12.60 -19.10
C PRO A 257 -16.09 -13.13 -18.04
N ASP A 258 -16.22 -12.59 -16.83
CA ASP A 258 -15.55 -13.11 -15.65
C ASP A 258 -15.88 -14.62 -15.51
N ARG A 259 -15.00 -15.47 -16.05
CA ARG A 259 -15.21 -16.93 -16.03
C ARG A 259 -14.88 -17.52 -14.68
N GLU A 260 -14.16 -16.79 -13.88
CA GLU A 260 -13.79 -17.17 -12.53
C GLU A 260 -14.61 -16.29 -11.56
N ARG A 261 -15.89 -16.63 -11.36
CA ARG A 261 -16.65 -16.06 -10.24
C ARG A 261 -15.86 -16.28 -8.96
N PRO A 262 -15.78 -15.28 -8.08
CA PRO A 262 -15.08 -15.42 -6.81
C PRO A 262 -15.51 -16.70 -6.11
N ILE A 263 -14.54 -17.53 -5.76
CA ILE A 263 -14.78 -18.77 -4.99
C ILE A 263 -15.29 -18.41 -3.59
N ALA A 264 -15.09 -17.17 -3.15
CA ALA A 264 -15.62 -16.62 -1.91
C ALA A 264 -16.22 -15.23 -2.15
N ALA A 265 -17.27 -14.90 -1.40
CA ALA A 265 -17.97 -13.60 -1.47
C ALA A 265 -17.07 -12.37 -1.14
N THR A 266 -15.84 -12.60 -0.72
CA THR A 266 -14.85 -11.59 -0.32
C THR A 266 -13.85 -11.23 -1.42
N VAL A 267 -13.87 -11.89 -2.58
CA VAL A 267 -12.97 -11.58 -3.69
C VAL A 267 -13.61 -10.51 -4.57
N PRO A 268 -12.93 -9.38 -4.83
CA PRO A 268 -13.45 -8.32 -5.69
C PRO A 268 -13.76 -8.82 -7.09
N ALA A 269 -14.84 -8.31 -7.66
CA ALA A 269 -15.15 -8.53 -9.06
C ALA A 269 -14.13 -7.80 -9.95
N LEU A 270 -13.75 -8.43 -11.05
CA LEU A 270 -12.94 -7.79 -12.07
C LEU A 270 -13.79 -6.78 -12.86
N VAL A 271 -13.24 -5.60 -13.10
CA VAL A 271 -13.87 -4.57 -13.94
C VAL A 271 -13.28 -4.56 -15.34
N GLU A 272 -13.98 -4.01 -16.33
CA GLU A 272 -13.40 -3.83 -17.65
C GLU A 272 -12.24 -2.83 -17.62
N GLU A 273 -11.22 -3.01 -18.48
CA GLU A 273 -10.04 -2.14 -18.49
C GLU A 273 -10.38 -0.67 -18.76
N GLU A 274 -11.41 -0.38 -19.55
CA GLU A 274 -11.90 0.97 -19.82
C GLU A 274 -12.61 1.60 -18.60
N GLU A 275 -13.31 0.78 -17.82
CA GLU A 275 -13.89 1.23 -16.55
C GLU A 275 -12.79 1.55 -15.53
N ALA A 276 -11.79 0.68 -15.41
CA ALA A 276 -10.61 0.92 -14.57
C ALA A 276 -9.88 2.20 -15.00
N ALA A 277 -9.72 2.45 -16.29
CA ALA A 277 -9.10 3.69 -16.80
C ALA A 277 -9.92 4.93 -16.39
N SER A 278 -11.23 4.87 -16.54
CA SER A 278 -12.14 5.96 -16.13
C SER A 278 -12.09 6.20 -14.63
N TYR A 279 -12.02 5.13 -13.82
CA TYR A 279 -11.83 5.21 -12.38
C TYR A 279 -10.50 5.89 -12.00
N VAL A 280 -9.41 5.49 -12.64
CA VAL A 280 -8.07 6.08 -12.41
C VAL A 280 -8.06 7.58 -12.71
N ASP A 281 -8.68 8.04 -13.82
CA ASP A 281 -8.73 9.46 -14.18
C ASP A 281 -9.46 10.28 -13.10
N ARG A 282 -10.66 9.85 -12.73
CA ARG A 282 -11.45 10.53 -11.69
C ARG A 282 -10.75 10.52 -10.34
N SER A 283 -10.14 9.39 -9.97
CA SER A 283 -9.41 9.23 -8.71
C SER A 283 -8.19 10.16 -8.62
N LEU A 284 -7.36 10.22 -9.66
CA LEU A 284 -6.21 11.12 -9.71
C LEU A 284 -6.63 12.59 -9.58
N GLY A 285 -7.70 12.99 -10.29
CA GLY A 285 -8.28 14.32 -10.15
C GLY A 285 -8.72 14.64 -8.73
N ALA A 286 -9.49 13.72 -8.12
CA ALA A 286 -10.02 13.90 -6.77
C ALA A 286 -8.93 13.91 -5.68
N LEU A 287 -7.92 13.06 -5.79
CA LEU A 287 -6.76 13.03 -4.88
C LEU A 287 -5.95 14.32 -4.97
N ARG A 288 -5.71 14.83 -6.18
CA ARG A 288 -5.06 16.14 -6.38
C ARG A 288 -5.87 17.27 -5.73
N ASP A 289 -7.18 17.32 -5.99
CA ASP A 289 -8.06 18.37 -5.49
C ASP A 289 -8.21 18.35 -3.96
N CYS A 290 -8.06 17.18 -3.32
CA CYS A 290 -8.04 17.07 -1.87
C CYS A 290 -6.67 17.38 -1.23
N GLY A 291 -5.65 17.64 -2.01
CA GLY A 291 -4.34 18.10 -1.54
C GLY A 291 -3.43 17.00 -1.01
N THR A 292 -3.52 15.77 -1.55
CA THR A 292 -2.52 14.73 -1.26
C THR A 292 -1.15 15.11 -1.81
N THR A 293 -0.08 14.64 -1.18
CA THR A 293 1.30 14.86 -1.63
C THR A 293 1.54 14.21 -2.98
N GLY A 294 0.87 13.08 -3.24
CA GLY A 294 0.93 12.32 -4.48
C GLY A 294 -0.03 11.14 -4.45
N ALA A 295 0.01 10.34 -5.51
CA ALA A 295 -0.79 9.14 -5.64
C ALA A 295 0.02 8.05 -6.37
N MET A 296 -0.02 6.82 -5.87
CA MET A 296 0.65 5.67 -6.46
C MET A 296 -0.36 4.59 -6.83
N LEU A 297 -0.16 3.97 -7.98
CA LEU A 297 -1.05 2.94 -8.51
C LEU A 297 -0.55 1.54 -8.16
N TRP A 298 -1.43 0.69 -7.70
CA TRP A 298 -1.23 -0.73 -7.60
C TRP A 298 -1.77 -1.39 -8.88
N CYS A 299 -0.91 -1.98 -9.76
CA CYS A 299 0.54 -2.04 -9.68
C CYS A 299 1.17 -1.88 -11.07
N TYR A 300 2.49 -2.12 -11.21
CA TYR A 300 3.20 -1.96 -12.48
C TYR A 300 2.63 -2.87 -13.56
N SER A 301 2.63 -4.20 -13.37
CA SER A 301 2.20 -5.15 -14.40
C SER A 301 1.36 -6.29 -13.83
N ASP A 302 0.55 -6.89 -14.70
CA ASP A 302 -0.15 -8.14 -14.40
C ASP A 302 0.85 -9.26 -14.15
N TYR A 303 0.47 -10.21 -13.30
CA TYR A 303 1.28 -11.39 -13.05
C TYR A 303 1.18 -12.40 -14.21
N ALA A 304 2.34 -12.94 -14.62
CA ALA A 304 2.42 -13.96 -15.66
C ALA A 304 1.64 -15.24 -15.26
N GLU A 305 0.97 -15.86 -16.23
CA GLU A 305 0.16 -17.07 -15.98
C GLU A 305 0.97 -18.23 -15.39
N THR A 306 2.28 -18.27 -15.66
CA THR A 306 3.20 -19.30 -15.15
C THR A 306 3.30 -19.35 -13.62
N ILE A 307 2.94 -18.26 -12.93
CA ILE A 307 2.97 -18.17 -11.46
C ILE A 307 1.58 -18.16 -10.81
N TRP A 308 0.50 -18.26 -11.58
CA TRP A 308 -0.87 -18.22 -11.02
C TRP A 308 -1.20 -19.40 -10.10
N GLY A 309 -0.47 -20.51 -10.21
CA GLY A 309 -0.61 -21.66 -9.31
C GLY A 309 0.16 -21.52 -7.99
N LEU A 310 0.88 -20.42 -7.79
CA LEU A 310 1.65 -20.17 -6.57
C LEU A 310 0.89 -19.22 -5.63
N PRO A 311 1.05 -19.34 -4.29
CA PRO A 311 0.53 -18.37 -3.36
C PRO A 311 1.13 -16.98 -3.63
N PRO A 312 0.32 -15.91 -3.53
CA PRO A 312 -1.11 -15.85 -3.22
C PRO A 312 -2.03 -16.06 -4.43
N LEU A 313 -1.49 -16.04 -5.65
CA LEU A 313 -2.25 -15.97 -6.90
C LEU A 313 -3.10 -17.21 -7.17
N ASP A 314 -2.82 -18.33 -6.47
CA ASP A 314 -3.63 -19.54 -6.51
C ASP A 314 -5.08 -19.31 -6.04
N LEU A 315 -5.28 -18.46 -5.02
CA LEU A 315 -6.58 -18.11 -4.46
C LEU A 315 -6.98 -16.65 -4.70
N ALA A 316 -6.03 -15.72 -4.70
CA ALA A 316 -6.27 -14.29 -4.91
C ALA A 316 -6.31 -13.98 -6.42
N VAL A 317 -7.34 -14.47 -7.10
CA VAL A 317 -7.49 -14.36 -8.58
C VAL A 317 -7.45 -12.91 -9.06
N HIS A 318 -8.10 -12.02 -8.31
CA HIS A 318 -8.14 -10.58 -8.62
C HIS A 318 -6.74 -9.93 -8.60
N GLU A 319 -5.82 -10.42 -7.78
CA GLU A 319 -4.45 -9.89 -7.73
C GLU A 319 -3.67 -10.10 -9.03
N ARG A 320 -4.09 -11.02 -9.87
CA ARG A 320 -3.41 -11.35 -11.13
C ARG A 320 -3.41 -10.21 -12.15
N SER A 321 -4.34 -9.23 -12.00
CA SER A 321 -4.66 -8.28 -13.08
C SER A 321 -4.81 -6.82 -12.67
N PHE A 322 -4.16 -6.38 -11.60
CA PHE A 322 -4.10 -4.97 -11.20
C PHE A 322 -3.13 -4.12 -12.03
N GLY A 323 -2.28 -4.73 -12.84
CA GLY A 323 -1.23 -4.05 -13.57
C GLY A 323 -1.71 -2.95 -14.50
N LEU A 324 -0.87 -1.92 -14.70
CA LEU A 324 -1.03 -0.92 -15.76
C LEU A 324 -0.59 -1.47 -17.11
N TRP A 325 0.34 -2.42 -17.10
CA TRP A 325 0.71 -3.24 -18.24
C TRP A 325 0.19 -4.65 -18.04
N ARG A 326 -0.20 -5.30 -19.14
CA ARG A 326 -0.52 -6.72 -19.10
C ARG A 326 0.77 -7.54 -18.98
N ALA A 327 0.65 -8.83 -18.66
CA ALA A 327 1.79 -9.74 -18.51
C ALA A 327 2.66 -9.87 -19.79
N ASP A 328 2.11 -9.54 -20.95
CA ASP A 328 2.84 -9.48 -22.22
C ASP A 328 3.49 -8.10 -22.49
N ALA A 329 3.56 -7.25 -21.48
CA ALA A 329 4.05 -5.89 -21.52
C ALA A 329 3.24 -4.92 -22.42
N SER A 330 2.08 -5.31 -22.93
CA SER A 330 1.19 -4.38 -23.63
C SER A 330 0.49 -3.45 -22.65
N PRO A 331 0.33 -2.14 -22.97
CA PRO A 331 -0.29 -1.17 -22.05
C PRO A 331 -1.80 -1.39 -21.95
N LYS A 332 -2.35 -1.16 -20.73
CA LYS A 332 -3.80 -1.03 -20.55
C LYS A 332 -4.25 0.43 -20.75
N PRO A 333 -5.55 0.69 -21.01
CA PRO A 333 -6.07 2.04 -21.23
C PRO A 333 -5.76 3.04 -20.11
N ALA A 334 -5.68 2.58 -18.85
CA ALA A 334 -5.35 3.41 -17.70
C ALA A 334 -3.99 4.14 -17.83
N LEU A 335 -3.04 3.58 -18.57
CA LEU A 335 -1.74 4.21 -18.76
C LEU A 335 -1.84 5.53 -19.53
N ASN A 336 -2.66 5.59 -20.59
CA ASN A 336 -2.90 6.82 -21.35
C ASN A 336 -3.53 7.92 -20.45
N VAL A 337 -4.34 7.51 -19.50
CA VAL A 337 -4.95 8.42 -18.50
C VAL A 337 -3.87 9.04 -17.64
N VAL A 338 -2.95 8.24 -17.11
CA VAL A 338 -1.84 8.72 -16.26
C VAL A 338 -0.98 9.72 -17.02
N GLU A 339 -0.57 9.39 -18.26
CA GLU A 339 0.22 10.31 -19.09
C GLU A 339 -0.50 11.65 -19.34
N THR A 340 -1.81 11.59 -19.59
CA THR A 340 -2.62 12.80 -19.81
C THR A 340 -2.74 13.63 -18.54
N PHE A 341 -2.92 12.96 -17.39
CA PHE A 341 -2.98 13.59 -16.08
C PHE A 341 -1.66 14.28 -15.74
N ALA A 342 -0.53 13.59 -15.91
CA ALA A 342 0.80 14.14 -15.65
C ALA A 342 1.08 15.41 -16.47
N LYS A 343 0.75 15.42 -17.77
CA LYS A 343 0.86 16.61 -18.63
C LYS A 343 -0.02 17.77 -18.13
N ARG A 344 -1.23 17.48 -17.66
CA ARG A 344 -2.16 18.48 -17.09
C ARG A 344 -1.62 19.07 -15.80
N VAL A 345 -1.08 18.23 -14.90
CA VAL A 345 -0.49 18.68 -13.62
C VAL A 345 0.72 19.57 -13.83
N ALA A 346 1.61 19.22 -14.77
CA ALA A 346 2.81 19.99 -15.06
C ALA A 346 2.52 21.42 -15.55
N THR A 347 1.31 21.68 -16.08
CA THR A 347 0.91 22.98 -16.62
C THR A 347 -0.01 23.80 -15.72
N THR A 348 -0.48 23.21 -14.61
CA THR A 348 -1.48 23.84 -13.74
C THR A 348 -0.94 23.96 -12.32
N ASP A 349 -0.78 25.18 -11.85
CA ASP A 349 -0.47 25.45 -10.44
C ASP A 349 -1.68 25.04 -9.58
N ALA A 350 -1.60 23.90 -8.94
CA ALA A 350 -2.65 23.46 -8.03
C ALA A 350 -2.40 24.11 -6.68
N GLY A 351 -3.09 25.19 -6.41
CA GLY A 351 -3.26 25.64 -5.04
C GLY A 351 -3.77 24.44 -4.22
N ARG A 352 -3.02 24.03 -3.19
CA ARG A 352 -3.50 23.03 -2.24
C ARG A 352 -4.81 23.56 -1.64
N SER A 353 -5.93 23.05 -2.09
CA SER A 353 -7.20 23.32 -1.46
C SER A 353 -7.20 22.56 -0.13
N ILE A 354 -7.02 23.28 0.98
CA ILE A 354 -7.35 22.76 2.30
C ILE A 354 -8.86 22.61 2.29
N ALA A 355 -9.29 21.41 1.99
CA ALA A 355 -10.70 21.14 1.80
C ALA A 355 -11.45 21.32 3.12
N ASP A 356 -12.62 21.94 3.00
CA ASP A 356 -13.61 22.05 4.06
C ASP A 356 -13.85 20.69 4.72
N SER A 357 -13.59 20.62 6.03
CA SER A 357 -13.82 19.44 6.88
C SER A 357 -15.16 19.52 7.62
N ALA A 358 -16.08 20.37 7.19
CA ALA A 358 -17.40 20.58 7.83
C ALA A 358 -18.25 19.29 7.89
N TRP A 359 -17.92 18.28 7.09
CA TRP A 359 -18.55 16.97 7.17
C TRP A 359 -18.06 16.13 8.37
N ILE A 360 -16.92 16.47 9.00
CA ILE A 360 -16.43 15.84 10.22
C ILE A 360 -17.03 16.59 11.42
N ASP A 361 -17.94 15.94 12.13
CA ASP A 361 -18.72 16.51 13.25
C ASP A 361 -18.47 15.77 14.58
N ILE A 362 -17.35 15.09 14.68
CA ILE A 362 -16.94 14.25 15.80
C ILE A 362 -15.47 14.53 16.13
N ASP A 363 -15.06 14.34 17.35
CA ASP A 363 -13.64 14.36 17.72
C ASP A 363 -12.97 12.98 17.53
N ALA A 364 -11.63 12.98 17.42
CA ALA A 364 -10.87 11.77 17.13
C ALA A 364 -10.99 10.70 18.26
N ALA A 365 -11.16 11.10 19.50
CA ALA A 365 -11.31 10.14 20.60
C ALA A 365 -12.69 9.47 20.57
N GLU A 366 -13.72 10.22 20.19
CA GLU A 366 -15.06 9.69 20.00
C GLU A 366 -15.14 8.78 18.76
N PHE A 367 -14.48 9.15 17.66
CA PHE A 367 -14.36 8.34 16.45
C PHE A 367 -13.90 6.91 16.78
N TYR A 368 -12.84 6.75 17.58
CA TYR A 368 -12.29 5.43 17.92
C TYR A 368 -13.15 4.58 18.86
N ARG A 369 -14.31 5.08 19.35
CA ARG A 369 -15.27 4.25 20.09
C ARG A 369 -16.07 3.31 19.19
N ALA A 370 -16.31 3.70 17.94
CA ALA A 370 -17.05 2.91 16.96
C ALA A 370 -16.57 3.20 15.52
N PRO A 371 -15.27 2.97 15.21
CA PRO A 371 -14.65 3.48 13.99
C PRO A 371 -15.33 2.98 12.72
N SER A 372 -15.73 1.71 12.64
CA SER A 372 -16.45 1.18 11.47
C SER A 372 -17.78 1.89 11.20
N ALA A 373 -18.56 2.18 12.25
CA ALA A 373 -19.82 2.91 12.11
C ALA A 373 -19.56 4.37 11.71
N GLU A 374 -18.52 4.99 12.30
CA GLU A 374 -18.17 6.38 12.03
C GLU A 374 -17.60 6.57 10.62
N VAL A 375 -16.78 5.65 10.10
CA VAL A 375 -16.33 5.67 8.69
C VAL A 375 -17.52 5.70 7.75
N GLN A 376 -18.48 4.80 7.93
CA GLN A 376 -19.68 4.74 7.08
C GLN A 376 -20.55 5.98 7.18
N ARG A 377 -20.72 6.51 8.41
CA ARG A 377 -21.49 7.73 8.66
C ARG A 377 -20.82 8.95 8.04
N LEU A 378 -19.54 9.11 8.27
CA LEU A 378 -18.76 10.24 7.75
C LEU A 378 -18.62 10.17 6.23
N TYR A 379 -18.51 8.97 5.64
CA TYR A 379 -18.51 8.83 4.19
C TYR A 379 -19.80 9.36 3.55
N ARG A 380 -20.96 9.01 4.10
CA ARG A 380 -22.25 9.55 3.64
C ARG A 380 -22.28 11.08 3.72
N ARG A 381 -21.89 11.65 4.85
CA ARG A 381 -21.81 13.11 5.04
C ARG A 381 -20.83 13.76 4.07
N TYR A 382 -19.70 13.11 3.80
CA TYR A 382 -18.73 13.55 2.83
C TYR A 382 -19.34 13.62 1.42
N CYS A 383 -20.05 12.57 0.99
CA CYS A 383 -20.74 12.53 -0.29
C CYS A 383 -21.82 13.60 -0.41
N GLU A 384 -22.61 13.83 0.65
CA GLU A 384 -23.61 14.92 0.71
C GLU A 384 -22.95 16.30 0.57
N ALA A 385 -21.87 16.56 1.30
CA ALA A 385 -21.16 17.83 1.30
C ALA A 385 -20.47 18.14 -0.04
N THR A 386 -20.04 17.09 -0.76
CA THR A 386 -19.35 17.23 -2.06
C THR A 386 -20.29 17.15 -3.27
N GLY A 387 -21.62 17.05 -3.05
CA GLY A 387 -22.63 17.10 -4.11
C GLY A 387 -22.79 15.82 -4.92
N GLY A 388 -22.33 14.69 -4.42
CA GLY A 388 -22.31 13.38 -5.11
C GLY A 388 -23.27 12.31 -4.60
N TRP A 389 -24.09 12.58 -3.58
CA TRP A 389 -25.01 11.59 -3.04
C TRP A 389 -26.35 11.61 -3.79
N ASP A 390 -26.58 10.59 -4.63
CA ASP A 390 -27.92 10.21 -5.11
C ASP A 390 -28.46 9.11 -4.20
N GLY A 391 -29.36 9.50 -3.27
CA GLY A 391 -29.98 8.61 -2.29
C GLY A 391 -30.83 7.46 -2.87
N SER A 392 -30.93 7.36 -4.19
CA SER A 392 -31.75 6.33 -4.88
C SER A 392 -31.13 4.92 -4.85
N ARG A 393 -29.85 4.77 -4.47
CA ARG A 393 -29.12 3.50 -4.49
C ARG A 393 -28.94 2.80 -3.13
N ALA A 394 -29.42 3.39 -2.05
CA ALA A 394 -29.38 2.79 -0.71
C ALA A 394 -30.52 1.79 -0.48
N THR A 395 -30.65 0.76 -1.32
CA THR A 395 -31.42 -0.43 -0.95
C THR A 395 -30.47 -1.42 -0.29
N VAL A 396 -30.52 -1.39 1.02
CA VAL A 396 -29.97 -2.40 1.93
C VAL A 396 -30.28 -3.80 1.40
N LYS A 397 -29.25 -4.57 1.09
CA LYS A 397 -29.37 -6.02 1.09
C LYS A 397 -29.34 -6.45 2.55
N GLU A 398 -30.52 -6.77 3.11
CA GLU A 398 -30.58 -7.49 4.38
C GLU A 398 -29.84 -8.83 4.22
N PRO A 399 -29.07 -9.26 5.24
CA PRO A 399 -28.45 -10.58 5.23
C PRO A 399 -29.54 -11.62 5.40
N GLY A 400 -29.74 -12.48 4.38
CA GLY A 400 -30.50 -13.70 4.46
C GLY A 400 -29.61 -14.85 4.92
#